data_96ad99915e55d4687bb36a745dac1f24
#
_entry.id   96ad99915e55d4687bb36a745dac1f24
#
_cell.length_a   1.000
_cell.length_b   1.000
_cell.length_c   1.000
_cell.angle_alpha   90.00
_cell.angle_beta   90.00
_cell.angle_gamma   90.00
#
_symmetry.space_group_name_H-M   'P 1'
#
loop_
_entity.id
_entity.type
_entity.pdbx_description
1 polymer ?
#
loop_
_entity_poly.entity_id
_entity_poly.type
_entity_poly.pdbx_seq_one_letter_code
_entity_poly.pdbx_strand_id
1 'polypeptide(L)'
;MVRNTTLGSPFALLVLLVLALAGCSDSGSTGAAGPPGAPGAGGPPGPPGGSGGVPISSADFINITVNSVTVPAGGGVPVVKFRLSNDLTQGLFGLPAANARFVLSELSPGSGGGSSHWQSYVTRDDGGVANAQGTTERGSSPTSACTGTNPCGTLVDNGDGTYQYTFARALTAYPAAPAFDATKTHRLGLEIRNQSPITGNGVYDFVPAGGAPTFTRLIVDNDTCNACHDVLGFHGGARTD
;
A
#
# COMPACT_ATOMS: atom_id res chain seq x y z
N MET A 1 52.94 9.81 23.74
CA MET A 1 53.76 8.60 23.97
C MET A 1 53.26 7.55 22.99
N VAL A 2 53.88 7.44 21.81
CA VAL A 2 55.05 6.61 21.51
C VAL A 2 54.78 5.15 21.82
N ARG A 3 54.71 4.20 20.91
CA ARG A 3 55.52 3.71 19.77
C ARG A 3 54.74 2.57 19.10
N ASN A 4 54.66 2.51 17.76
CA ASN A 4 55.59 1.82 16.84
C ASN A 4 55.94 0.37 17.24
N THR A 5 55.75 -0.61 16.35
CA THR A 5 56.67 -1.17 15.32
C THR A 5 56.07 -2.42 14.72
N THR A 6 55.95 -2.54 13.46
CA THR A 6 56.80 -2.98 12.33
C THR A 6 56.78 -4.50 12.05
N LEU A 7 56.51 -4.75 10.75
CA LEU A 7 57.24 -5.62 9.80
C LEU A 7 57.27 -7.13 9.96
N GLY A 8 57.02 -7.79 8.84
CA GLY A 8 57.56 -9.12 8.55
C GLY A 8 56.87 -9.84 7.37
N SER A 9 57.19 -9.46 6.16
CA SER A 9 57.26 -10.37 5.02
C SER A 9 58.66 -10.98 5.01
N PRO A 10 58.98 -12.17 4.51
CA PRO A 10 59.07 -12.38 3.06
C PRO A 10 59.04 -13.87 2.55
N PHE A 11 58.97 -13.92 1.19
CA PHE A 11 59.67 -14.85 0.27
C PHE A 11 59.23 -16.33 0.19
N ALA A 12 58.63 -16.68 -0.90
CA ALA A 12 59.18 -17.34 -2.09
C ALA A 12 59.86 -18.71 -1.87
N LEU A 13 59.35 -19.72 -2.52
CA LEU A 13 60.21 -20.64 -3.29
C LEU A 13 59.43 -21.37 -4.39
N LEU A 14 59.90 -21.13 -5.59
CA LEU A 14 59.62 -21.79 -6.86
C LEU A 14 60.32 -23.14 -6.87
N VAL A 15 59.66 -24.25 -7.21
CA VAL A 15 60.32 -25.47 -7.71
C VAL A 15 59.59 -25.99 -8.92
N LEU A 16 60.22 -25.77 -10.06
CA LEU A 16 60.00 -26.49 -11.32
C LEU A 16 60.42 -27.95 -11.18
N LEU A 17 59.55 -28.90 -11.55
CA LEU A 17 60.02 -30.23 -11.92
C LEU A 17 59.39 -30.65 -13.25
N VAL A 18 60.21 -30.57 -14.29
CA VAL A 18 59.95 -31.14 -15.62
C VAL A 18 60.33 -32.60 -15.58
N LEU A 19 59.38 -33.50 -15.85
CA LEU A 19 59.70 -34.86 -16.30
C LEU A 19 58.97 -35.12 -17.60
N ALA A 20 59.77 -35.16 -18.65
CA ALA A 20 59.39 -35.72 -19.95
C ALA A 20 59.44 -37.25 -19.88
N LEU A 21 58.34 -37.91 -20.25
CA LEU A 21 58.33 -39.28 -20.67
C LEU A 21 57.62 -39.39 -22.02
N ALA A 22 58.42 -39.62 -23.02
CA ALA A 22 57.98 -40.05 -24.33
C ALA A 22 57.53 -41.52 -24.25
N GLY A 23 56.42 -41.86 -24.91
CA GLY A 23 56.03 -43.24 -25.02
C GLY A 23 54.76 -43.47 -25.85
N CYS A 24 54.94 -43.94 -27.06
CA CYS A 24 54.03 -44.71 -27.92
C CYS A 24 52.81 -44.02 -28.54
N SER A 25 52.99 -43.66 -29.76
CA SER A 25 51.94 -43.47 -30.72
C SER A 25 51.25 -44.81 -31.07
N ASP A 26 50.00 -44.95 -30.68
CA ASP A 26 49.13 -45.96 -31.25
C ASP A 26 48.05 -45.24 -32.06
N SER A 27 48.13 -45.35 -33.38
CA SER A 27 47.21 -44.77 -34.35
C SER A 27 45.95 -45.62 -34.46
N GLY A 28 45.17 -45.64 -33.38
CA GLY A 28 43.82 -46.15 -33.46
C GLY A 28 42.92 -45.09 -34.10
N SER A 29 42.33 -45.38 -35.25
CA SER A 29 41.30 -44.50 -35.85
C SER A 29 40.15 -44.33 -34.87
N THR A 30 40.00 -43.12 -34.30
CA THR A 30 38.82 -42.75 -33.52
C THR A 30 37.58 -42.87 -34.42
N GLY A 31 36.70 -43.79 -34.03
CA GLY A 31 35.36 -43.88 -34.72
C GLY A 31 34.64 -42.53 -34.67
N ALA A 32 33.87 -42.26 -35.70
CA ALA A 32 33.07 -41.02 -35.80
C ALA A 32 32.25 -40.83 -34.50
N ALA A 33 32.26 -39.61 -33.98
CA ALA A 33 31.40 -39.24 -32.85
C ALA A 33 29.94 -39.51 -33.20
N GLY A 34 29.24 -40.20 -32.33
CA GLY A 34 27.78 -40.42 -32.49
C GLY A 34 27.02 -39.10 -32.60
N PRO A 35 25.86 -39.09 -33.20
CA PRO A 35 25.04 -37.90 -33.32
C PRO A 35 24.68 -37.37 -31.94
N PRO A 36 24.57 -36.05 -31.77
CA PRO A 36 24.10 -35.46 -30.53
C PRO A 36 22.77 -36.07 -30.10
N GLY A 37 22.63 -36.35 -28.83
CA GLY A 37 21.34 -36.81 -28.26
C GLY A 37 20.23 -35.79 -28.54
N ALA A 38 19.01 -36.27 -28.75
CA ALA A 38 17.86 -35.38 -28.87
C ALA A 38 17.72 -34.44 -27.66
N PRO A 39 17.29 -33.16 -27.88
CA PRO A 39 17.00 -32.29 -26.75
C PRO A 39 16.00 -32.96 -25.80
N GLY A 40 16.24 -32.85 -24.52
CA GLY A 40 15.32 -33.36 -23.50
C GLY A 40 13.92 -32.73 -23.68
N ALA A 41 12.88 -33.48 -23.44
CA ALA A 41 11.52 -32.96 -23.48
C ALA A 41 11.42 -31.76 -22.53
N GLY A 42 10.82 -30.67 -22.99
CA GLY A 42 10.56 -29.54 -22.13
C GLY A 42 9.81 -29.98 -20.86
N GLY A 43 10.24 -29.54 -19.69
CA GLY A 43 9.54 -29.81 -18.45
C GLY A 43 8.07 -29.37 -18.54
N PRO A 44 7.17 -29.96 -17.77
CA PRO A 44 5.78 -29.51 -17.72
C PRO A 44 5.73 -28.01 -17.40
N PRO A 45 4.77 -27.25 -17.94
CA PRO A 45 4.55 -25.87 -17.55
C PRO A 45 4.47 -25.79 -16.04
N GLY A 46 5.14 -24.82 -15.43
CA GLY A 46 4.97 -24.56 -13.99
C GLY A 46 3.48 -24.34 -13.68
N PRO A 47 3.05 -24.62 -12.45
CA PRO A 47 1.68 -24.33 -12.07
C PRO A 47 1.38 -22.87 -12.41
N PRO A 48 0.14 -22.54 -12.83
CA PRO A 48 -0.25 -21.14 -13.01
C PRO A 48 0.17 -20.38 -11.77
N GLY A 49 0.91 -19.29 -11.94
CA GLY A 49 1.29 -18.42 -10.84
C GLY A 49 0.02 -18.12 -10.10
N GLY A 50 -0.08 -18.55 -8.83
CA GLY A 50 -1.19 -18.20 -7.98
C GLY A 50 -1.35 -16.69 -8.06
N SER A 51 -2.55 -16.17 -8.07
CA SER A 51 -2.87 -14.74 -8.02
C SER A 51 -2.05 -14.13 -6.89
N GLY A 52 -0.97 -13.48 -7.31
CA GLY A 52 0.27 -13.31 -6.56
C GLY A 52 0.25 -12.30 -5.43
N GLY A 53 -0.73 -12.36 -4.55
CA GLY A 53 -0.71 -11.60 -3.30
C GLY A 53 -0.01 -12.36 -2.18
N VAL A 54 0.52 -11.63 -1.21
CA VAL A 54 1.04 -12.15 0.06
C VAL A 54 0.10 -11.72 1.21
N PRO A 55 0.00 -12.52 2.29
CA PRO A 55 -0.83 -12.12 3.44
C PRO A 55 -0.35 -10.80 4.03
N ILE A 56 -1.28 -9.89 4.33
CA ILE A 56 -0.95 -8.59 4.94
C ILE A 56 -0.22 -8.76 6.28
N SER A 57 -0.46 -9.86 6.99
CA SER A 57 0.22 -10.18 8.25
C SER A 57 1.72 -10.47 8.11
N SER A 58 2.19 -10.71 6.89
CA SER A 58 3.61 -10.95 6.60
C SER A 58 4.33 -9.71 6.05
N ALA A 59 3.65 -8.58 5.94
CA ALA A 59 4.23 -7.37 5.39
C ALA A 59 4.90 -6.54 6.49
N ASP A 60 6.05 -5.95 6.18
CA ASP A 60 6.75 -4.98 7.03
C ASP A 60 6.37 -3.54 6.68
N PHE A 61 5.70 -3.34 5.56
CA PHE A 61 5.27 -2.05 5.04
C PHE A 61 3.99 -2.17 4.23
N ILE A 62 3.15 -1.14 4.26
CA ILE A 62 1.91 -1.06 3.48
C ILE A 62 1.92 0.20 2.63
N ASN A 63 1.98 0.02 1.31
CA ASN A 63 1.67 1.06 0.35
C ASN A 63 0.18 1.02 0.03
N ILE A 64 -0.47 2.19 0.06
CA ILE A 64 -1.87 2.36 -0.31
C ILE A 64 -1.95 3.13 -1.61
N THR A 65 -2.61 2.56 -2.61
CA THR A 65 -2.94 3.24 -3.85
C THR A 65 -4.45 3.27 -4.02
N VAL A 66 -5.06 4.44 -3.98
CA VAL A 66 -6.48 4.61 -4.31
C VAL A 66 -6.62 4.68 -5.83
N ASN A 67 -7.32 3.70 -6.40
CA ASN A 67 -7.52 3.61 -7.85
C ASN A 67 -8.69 4.48 -8.33
N SER A 68 -9.78 4.51 -7.56
CA SER A 68 -10.95 5.33 -7.87
C SER A 68 -11.87 5.50 -6.68
N VAL A 69 -12.56 6.62 -6.67
CA VAL A 69 -13.73 6.88 -5.82
C VAL A 69 -14.88 7.25 -6.72
N THR A 70 -15.97 6.50 -6.64
CA THR A 70 -17.20 6.77 -7.41
C THR A 70 -18.29 7.16 -6.44
N VAL A 71 -18.89 8.33 -6.65
CA VAL A 71 -20.06 8.80 -5.92
C VAL A 71 -21.21 8.91 -6.93
N PRO A 72 -22.29 8.12 -6.80
CA PRO A 72 -23.45 8.24 -7.68
C PRO A 72 -24.07 9.62 -7.61
N ALA A 73 -24.77 10.00 -8.67
CA ALA A 73 -25.45 11.31 -8.77
C ALA A 73 -26.30 11.59 -7.52
N GLY A 74 -26.32 12.85 -7.10
CA GLY A 74 -27.05 13.27 -5.91
C GLY A 74 -26.42 12.84 -4.58
N GLY A 75 -25.12 12.43 -4.58
CA GLY A 75 -24.45 12.01 -3.35
C GLY A 75 -24.88 10.63 -2.87
N GLY A 76 -25.14 9.71 -3.80
CA GLY A 76 -25.48 8.31 -3.49
C GLY A 76 -24.39 7.59 -2.73
N VAL A 77 -24.54 6.27 -2.55
CA VAL A 77 -23.58 5.43 -1.79
C VAL A 77 -22.22 5.37 -2.50
N PRO A 78 -21.12 5.86 -1.86
CA PRO A 78 -19.81 5.84 -2.48
C PRO A 78 -19.21 4.44 -2.57
N VAL A 79 -18.41 4.23 -3.62
CA VAL A 79 -17.60 3.03 -3.79
C VAL A 79 -16.15 3.44 -4.01
N VAL A 80 -15.25 2.84 -3.26
CA VAL A 80 -13.79 3.05 -3.32
C VAL A 80 -13.14 1.79 -3.82
N LYS A 81 -12.25 1.92 -4.81
CA LYS A 81 -11.35 0.84 -5.23
C LYS A 81 -9.92 1.25 -4.91
N PHE A 82 -9.20 0.37 -4.24
CA PHE A 82 -7.83 0.62 -3.83
C PHE A 82 -6.99 -0.64 -3.87
N ARG A 83 -5.69 -0.48 -3.84
CA ARG A 83 -4.72 -1.55 -3.78
C ARG A 83 -3.81 -1.36 -2.57
N LEU A 84 -3.51 -2.46 -1.91
CA LEU A 84 -2.45 -2.55 -0.91
C LEU A 84 -1.28 -3.35 -1.49
N SER A 85 -0.07 -2.88 -1.27
CA SER A 85 1.14 -3.61 -1.64
C SER A 85 2.25 -3.39 -0.59
N ASN A 86 3.20 -4.32 -0.55
CA ASN A 86 4.43 -4.14 0.19
C ASN A 86 5.45 -3.30 -0.59
N ASP A 87 6.65 -3.12 -0.04
CA ASP A 87 7.79 -2.45 -0.66
C ASP A 87 8.29 -3.13 -1.95
N LEU A 88 8.05 -4.44 -2.09
CA LEU A 88 8.35 -5.21 -3.29
C LEU A 88 7.22 -5.17 -4.34
N THR A 89 6.23 -4.31 -4.17
CA THR A 89 5.05 -4.16 -5.04
C THR A 89 4.12 -5.37 -5.12
N GLN A 90 4.32 -6.38 -4.28
CA GLN A 90 3.43 -7.53 -4.20
C GLN A 90 2.09 -7.09 -3.56
N GLY A 91 0.97 -7.56 -4.10
CA GLY A 91 -0.34 -7.28 -3.54
C GLY A 91 -0.50 -7.89 -2.14
N LEU A 92 -1.08 -7.14 -1.21
CA LEU A 92 -1.35 -7.61 0.15
C LEU A 92 -2.82 -7.97 0.30
N PHE A 93 -3.12 -9.21 0.70
CA PHE A 93 -4.49 -9.67 0.96
C PHE A 93 -4.71 -10.04 2.42
N GLY A 94 -5.96 -10.21 2.82
CA GLY A 94 -6.35 -10.61 4.16
C GLY A 94 -6.50 -9.45 5.14
N LEU A 95 -6.74 -8.22 4.64
CA LEU A 95 -7.03 -7.09 5.52
C LEU A 95 -8.35 -7.31 6.27
N PRO A 96 -8.34 -7.37 7.61
CA PRO A 96 -9.58 -7.44 8.36
C PRO A 96 -10.42 -6.18 8.13
N ALA A 97 -11.70 -6.33 7.78
CA ALA A 97 -12.57 -5.21 7.43
C ALA A 97 -12.65 -4.13 8.53
N ALA A 98 -12.63 -4.54 9.79
CA ALA A 98 -12.66 -3.61 10.93
C ALA A 98 -11.41 -2.72 11.03
N ASN A 99 -10.31 -3.09 10.38
CA ASN A 99 -9.05 -2.36 10.40
C ASN A 99 -8.95 -1.30 9.29
N ALA A 100 -9.80 -1.38 8.27
CA ALA A 100 -9.93 -0.36 7.25
C ALA A 100 -10.87 0.75 7.73
N ARG A 101 -10.39 2.00 7.69
CA ARG A 101 -11.11 3.20 8.14
C ARG A 101 -11.16 4.20 7.01
N PHE A 102 -12.35 4.73 6.75
CA PHE A 102 -12.60 5.63 5.64
C PHE A 102 -13.26 6.91 6.13
N VAL A 103 -12.80 8.04 5.61
CA VAL A 103 -13.47 9.34 5.73
C VAL A 103 -13.61 9.95 4.35
N LEU A 104 -14.72 10.59 4.08
CA LEU A 104 -14.96 11.32 2.84
C LEU A 104 -15.44 12.71 3.17
N SER A 105 -14.78 13.71 2.59
CA SER A 105 -15.02 15.13 2.87
C SER A 105 -15.11 15.92 1.57
N GLU A 106 -15.79 17.06 1.61
CA GLU A 106 -15.71 18.08 0.58
C GLU A 106 -14.87 19.27 1.03
N LEU A 107 -14.25 19.97 0.08
CA LEU A 107 -13.55 21.21 0.35
C LEU A 107 -14.52 22.38 0.23
N SER A 108 -14.86 22.97 1.36
CA SER A 108 -15.65 24.17 1.42
C SER A 108 -14.76 25.41 1.24
N PRO A 109 -15.07 26.32 0.31
CA PRO A 109 -14.31 27.55 0.14
C PRO A 109 -14.41 28.42 1.40
N GLY A 110 -13.38 29.22 1.61
CA GLY A 110 -13.40 30.23 2.67
C GLY A 110 -14.45 31.31 2.36
N SER A 111 -15.05 31.83 3.40
CA SER A 111 -15.99 32.95 3.32
C SER A 111 -15.69 33.99 4.39
N GLY A 112 -16.02 35.25 4.13
CA GLY A 112 -15.84 36.35 5.10
C GLY A 112 -14.38 36.53 5.56
N GLY A 113 -13.38 36.22 4.72
CA GLY A 113 -11.97 36.29 5.07
C GLY A 113 -11.44 35.04 5.79
N GLY A 114 -12.27 34.03 6.02
CA GLY A 114 -11.86 32.74 6.56
C GLY A 114 -11.22 31.85 5.50
N SER A 115 -10.35 30.93 5.95
CA SER A 115 -9.71 29.94 5.08
C SER A 115 -10.68 28.85 4.64
N SER A 116 -10.45 28.25 3.48
CA SER A 116 -11.12 27.00 3.09
C SER A 116 -10.92 25.90 4.16
N HIS A 117 -11.86 24.99 4.24
CA HIS A 117 -11.80 23.89 5.19
C HIS A 117 -12.45 22.62 4.64
N TRP A 118 -11.99 21.47 5.13
CA TRP A 118 -12.61 20.19 4.84
C TRP A 118 -13.84 19.98 5.70
N GLN A 119 -14.96 19.63 5.09
CA GLN A 119 -16.20 19.26 5.73
C GLN A 119 -16.48 17.78 5.49
N SER A 120 -16.52 16.98 6.56
CA SER A 120 -16.74 15.53 6.44
C SER A 120 -18.22 15.23 6.20
N TYR A 121 -18.47 14.31 5.27
CA TYR A 121 -19.80 13.67 5.15
C TYR A 121 -19.97 12.62 6.23
N VAL A 122 -18.90 11.84 6.50
CA VAL A 122 -18.96 10.76 7.49
C VAL A 122 -19.02 11.35 8.88
N THR A 123 -20.09 11.04 9.57
CA THR A 123 -20.33 11.40 10.96
C THR A 123 -20.76 10.19 11.77
N ARG A 124 -20.38 10.14 13.01
CA ARG A 124 -20.82 9.12 13.97
C ARG A 124 -20.83 9.72 15.39
N ASP A 125 -21.48 9.03 16.31
CA ASP A 125 -21.33 9.38 17.72
C ASP A 125 -19.93 8.97 18.20
N ASP A 126 -19.22 9.89 18.81
CA ASP A 126 -17.85 9.68 19.30
C ASP A 126 -17.60 10.46 20.59
N GLY A 127 -17.10 9.77 21.64
CA GLY A 127 -16.75 10.39 22.91
C GLY A 127 -17.88 11.16 23.61
N GLY A 128 -19.14 10.78 23.38
CA GLY A 128 -20.32 11.47 23.91
C GLY A 128 -20.80 12.64 23.05
N VAL A 129 -20.13 12.92 21.92
CA VAL A 129 -20.56 13.92 20.94
C VAL A 129 -21.39 13.22 19.86
N ALA A 130 -22.66 13.62 19.70
CA ALA A 130 -23.52 13.12 18.68
C ALA A 130 -23.09 13.67 17.30
N ASN A 131 -23.06 12.80 16.28
CA ASN A 131 -22.72 13.14 14.90
C ASN A 131 -21.40 13.92 14.75
N ALA A 132 -20.38 13.51 15.49
CA ALA A 132 -19.07 14.17 15.47
C ALA A 132 -18.47 14.17 14.06
N GLN A 133 -17.99 15.35 13.64
CA GLN A 133 -17.33 15.57 12.36
C GLN A 133 -15.91 14.95 12.35
N GLY A 134 -15.42 14.61 11.15
CA GLY A 134 -14.07 14.07 10.99
C GLY A 134 -13.87 12.67 11.55
N THR A 135 -14.96 11.96 11.83
CA THR A 135 -14.92 10.55 12.23
C THR A 135 -14.78 9.65 11.00
N THR A 136 -14.33 8.41 11.23
CA THR A 136 -14.16 7.43 10.14
C THR A 136 -15.23 6.35 10.21
N GLU A 137 -15.68 5.91 9.03
CA GLU A 137 -16.44 4.67 8.88
C GLU A 137 -15.48 3.49 8.73
N ARG A 138 -15.88 2.32 9.19
CA ARG A 138 -15.09 1.09 9.09
C ARG A 138 -15.83 0.00 8.33
N GLY A 139 -15.09 -0.98 7.86
CA GLY A 139 -15.68 -2.17 7.30
C GLY A 139 -16.43 -3.00 8.35
N SER A 140 -17.50 -3.61 7.94
CA SER A 140 -18.28 -4.53 8.78
C SER A 140 -17.52 -5.83 9.01
N SER A 141 -17.54 -6.33 10.25
CA SER A 141 -17.02 -7.63 10.62
C SER A 141 -17.87 -8.21 11.75
N PRO A 142 -17.78 -9.51 12.03
CA PRO A 142 -18.54 -10.12 13.14
C PRO A 142 -18.31 -9.47 14.50
N THR A 143 -17.16 -8.84 14.69
CA THR A 143 -16.78 -8.13 15.93
C THR A 143 -17.03 -6.63 15.88
N SER A 144 -17.50 -6.09 14.74
CA SER A 144 -17.78 -4.66 14.60
C SER A 144 -19.11 -4.31 15.27
N ALA A 145 -19.06 -3.34 16.19
CA ALA A 145 -20.29 -2.76 16.74
C ALA A 145 -20.89 -1.75 15.74
N CYS A 146 -21.53 -2.25 14.68
CA CYS A 146 -22.20 -1.43 13.68
C CYS A 146 -23.62 -1.10 14.16
N THR A 147 -23.94 0.19 14.22
CA THR A 147 -25.25 0.69 14.66
C THR A 147 -25.75 1.77 13.69
N GLY A 148 -26.97 2.23 13.88
CA GLY A 148 -27.51 3.36 13.10
C GLY A 148 -26.68 4.65 13.23
N THR A 149 -26.06 4.88 14.38
CA THR A 149 -25.20 6.03 14.64
C THR A 149 -23.73 5.78 14.34
N ASN A 150 -23.32 4.50 14.26
CA ASN A 150 -21.98 4.06 13.92
C ASN A 150 -22.04 3.05 12.77
N PRO A 151 -22.36 3.49 11.55
CA PRO A 151 -22.53 2.59 10.42
C PRO A 151 -21.20 1.95 10.01
N CYS A 152 -21.29 0.77 9.40
CA CYS A 152 -20.15 0.07 8.82
C CYS A 152 -20.44 -0.24 7.36
N GLY A 153 -19.49 0.05 6.51
CA GLY A 153 -19.55 -0.33 5.10
C GLY A 153 -19.11 -1.78 4.85
N THR A 154 -19.06 -2.15 3.61
CA THR A 154 -18.66 -3.49 3.18
C THR A 154 -17.30 -3.43 2.49
N LEU A 155 -16.35 -4.23 2.98
CA LEU A 155 -15.03 -4.42 2.35
C LEU A 155 -15.02 -5.77 1.63
N VAL A 156 -14.63 -5.74 0.37
CA VAL A 156 -14.36 -6.94 -0.45
C VAL A 156 -12.86 -7.00 -0.72
N ASP A 157 -12.24 -8.11 -0.38
CA ASP A 157 -10.86 -8.46 -0.69
C ASP A 157 -10.86 -9.40 -1.90
N ASN A 158 -10.16 -9.04 -2.97
CA ASN A 158 -10.08 -9.86 -4.19
C ASN A 158 -8.95 -10.89 -4.14
N GLY A 159 -8.15 -10.93 -3.06
CA GLY A 159 -7.08 -11.91 -2.85
C GLY A 159 -5.77 -11.60 -3.61
N ASP A 160 -5.70 -10.52 -4.36
CA ASP A 160 -4.55 -10.09 -5.17
C ASP A 160 -3.95 -8.74 -4.70
N GLY A 161 -4.40 -8.25 -3.57
CA GLY A 161 -4.08 -6.94 -3.02
C GLY A 161 -5.00 -5.82 -3.48
N THR A 162 -5.97 -6.10 -4.36
CA THR A 162 -7.02 -5.14 -4.70
C THR A 162 -8.25 -5.32 -3.81
N TYR A 163 -8.85 -4.19 -3.47
CA TYR A 163 -9.99 -4.11 -2.57
C TYR A 163 -11.06 -3.20 -3.11
N GLN A 164 -12.29 -3.49 -2.73
CA GLN A 164 -13.41 -2.58 -2.92
C GLN A 164 -14.09 -2.31 -1.59
N TYR A 165 -14.30 -1.04 -1.27
CA TYR A 165 -15.08 -0.61 -0.12
C TYR A 165 -16.34 0.12 -0.59
N THR A 166 -17.48 -0.32 -0.07
CA THR A 166 -18.78 0.32 -0.29
C THR A 166 -19.22 0.93 1.02
N PHE A 167 -19.45 2.25 1.05
CA PHE A 167 -19.93 2.93 2.24
C PHE A 167 -21.30 2.41 2.68
N ALA A 168 -21.60 2.57 3.96
CA ALA A 168 -22.85 2.06 4.53
C ALA A 168 -24.10 2.76 4.00
N ARG A 169 -23.97 4.01 3.58
CA ARG A 169 -25.09 4.83 3.15
C ARG A 169 -24.69 5.92 2.16
N ALA A 170 -25.69 6.55 1.54
CA ALA A 170 -25.48 7.73 0.71
C ALA A 170 -24.86 8.86 1.53
N LEU A 171 -24.04 9.72 0.89
CA LEU A 171 -23.39 10.85 1.56
C LEU A 171 -24.43 11.80 2.19
N THR A 172 -25.56 11.98 1.54
CA THR A 172 -26.66 12.81 2.02
C THR A 172 -27.46 12.20 3.17
N ALA A 173 -27.21 10.93 3.51
CA ALA A 173 -27.91 10.22 4.58
C ALA A 173 -27.11 10.17 5.90
N TYR A 174 -25.89 10.72 5.94
CA TYR A 174 -25.18 10.91 7.21
C TYR A 174 -25.77 12.12 7.94
N PRO A 175 -26.02 11.98 9.24
CA PRO A 175 -26.51 13.10 10.04
C PRO A 175 -25.51 14.26 10.03
N ALA A 176 -25.99 15.50 9.93
CA ALA A 176 -25.17 16.71 9.92
C ALA A 176 -24.12 16.78 8.77
N ALA A 177 -24.27 15.95 7.74
CA ALA A 177 -23.44 16.03 6.55
C ALA A 177 -23.69 17.34 5.79
N PRO A 178 -22.67 17.90 5.11
CA PRO A 178 -22.87 19.02 4.20
C PRO A 178 -23.75 18.61 3.02
N ALA A 179 -24.36 19.61 2.35
CA ALA A 179 -25.06 19.38 1.10
C ALA A 179 -24.04 18.91 0.04
N PHE A 180 -24.37 17.82 -0.67
CA PHE A 180 -23.48 17.27 -1.69
C PHE A 180 -23.42 18.18 -2.92
N ASP A 181 -22.21 18.55 -3.32
CA ASP A 181 -21.91 19.30 -4.52
C ASP A 181 -20.85 18.57 -5.35
N ALA A 182 -21.28 17.94 -6.44
CA ALA A 182 -20.40 17.13 -7.29
C ALA A 182 -19.28 17.93 -7.98
N THR A 183 -19.36 19.27 -8.01
CA THR A 183 -18.38 20.15 -8.68
C THR A 183 -17.21 20.53 -7.77
N LYS A 184 -17.35 20.34 -6.46
CA LYS A 184 -16.30 20.62 -5.49
C LYS A 184 -15.22 19.55 -5.49
N THR A 185 -14.04 19.92 -4.99
CA THR A 185 -13.01 18.94 -4.66
C THR A 185 -13.46 18.13 -3.44
N HIS A 186 -13.36 16.82 -3.59
CA HIS A 186 -13.59 15.86 -2.50
C HIS A 186 -12.29 15.17 -2.15
N ARG A 187 -12.17 14.75 -0.90
CA ARG A 187 -11.03 13.98 -0.40
C ARG A 187 -11.51 12.72 0.28
N LEU A 188 -10.97 11.61 -0.17
CA LEU A 188 -11.00 10.35 0.57
C LEU A 188 -9.75 10.27 1.46
N GLY A 189 -9.94 9.98 2.73
CA GLY A 189 -8.89 9.49 3.62
C GLY A 189 -9.12 8.01 3.93
N LEU A 190 -8.08 7.22 3.82
CA LEU A 190 -8.04 5.80 4.16
C LEU A 190 -6.95 5.55 5.19
N GLU A 191 -7.33 4.93 6.31
CA GLU A 191 -6.40 4.49 7.35
C GLU A 191 -6.48 2.97 7.50
N ILE A 192 -5.33 2.30 7.52
CA ILE A 192 -5.21 0.90 7.93
C ILE A 192 -4.68 0.89 9.35
N ARG A 193 -5.44 0.32 10.28
CA ARG A 193 -5.12 0.28 11.72
C ARG A 193 -4.98 -1.15 12.23
N ASN A 194 -4.31 -1.29 13.38
CA ASN A 194 -4.20 -2.56 14.11
C ASN A 194 -3.62 -3.71 13.29
N GLN A 195 -2.83 -3.40 12.27
CA GLN A 195 -1.96 -4.35 11.58
C GLN A 195 -0.57 -4.22 12.21
N SER A 196 -0.34 -4.92 13.35
CA SER A 196 0.98 -4.89 13.97
C SER A 196 1.99 -5.64 13.08
N PRO A 197 3.15 -5.04 12.79
CA PRO A 197 3.66 -3.78 13.36
C PRO A 197 3.22 -2.51 12.60
N ILE A 198 2.32 -2.58 11.62
CA ILE A 198 2.20 -1.58 10.57
C ILE A 198 0.84 -0.88 10.58
N THR A 199 0.87 0.41 10.38
CA THR A 199 -0.24 1.26 9.97
C THR A 199 0.06 1.84 8.59
N GLY A 200 -0.99 2.16 7.82
CA GLY A 200 -0.84 2.83 6.53
C GLY A 200 -1.94 3.86 6.37
N ASN A 201 -1.63 4.95 5.68
CA ASN A 201 -2.60 5.99 5.34
C ASN A 201 -2.56 6.24 3.84
N GLY A 202 -3.68 6.70 3.30
CA GLY A 202 -3.80 7.11 1.91
C GLY A 202 -4.79 8.25 1.78
N VAL A 203 -4.44 9.23 0.96
CA VAL A 203 -5.28 10.38 0.63
C VAL A 203 -5.51 10.42 -0.87
N TYR A 204 -6.74 10.72 -1.28
CA TYR A 204 -7.09 10.82 -2.68
C TYR A 204 -8.08 11.94 -2.92
N ASP A 205 -7.65 12.96 -3.69
CA ASP A 205 -8.47 14.10 -4.09
C ASP A 205 -9.12 13.84 -5.44
N PHE A 206 -10.41 14.15 -5.56
CA PHE A 206 -11.18 13.94 -6.78
C PHE A 206 -12.36 14.91 -6.88
N VAL A 207 -12.93 15.03 -8.08
CA VAL A 207 -14.16 15.78 -8.34
C VAL A 207 -15.22 14.78 -8.82
N PRO A 208 -16.33 14.57 -8.10
CA PRO A 208 -17.36 13.60 -8.49
C PRO A 208 -17.96 13.83 -9.87
N ALA A 209 -18.09 15.10 -10.29
CA ALA A 209 -18.55 15.46 -11.64
C ALA A 209 -17.54 15.15 -12.74
N GLY A 210 -16.32 14.73 -12.39
CA GLY A 210 -15.21 14.45 -13.31
C GLY A 210 -14.25 15.62 -13.46
N GLY A 211 -13.09 15.32 -14.06
CA GLY A 211 -11.97 16.26 -14.16
C GLY A 211 -11.02 16.20 -12.97
N ALA A 212 -9.89 16.87 -13.10
CA ALA A 212 -8.92 17.00 -12.02
C ALA A 212 -9.38 18.04 -10.99
N PRO A 213 -9.03 17.86 -9.70
CA PRO A 213 -9.22 18.91 -8.71
C PRO A 213 -8.48 20.19 -9.11
N THR A 214 -9.20 21.30 -9.23
CA THR A 214 -8.63 22.61 -9.57
C THR A 214 -8.27 23.41 -8.34
N PHE A 215 -8.82 23.04 -7.19
CA PHE A 215 -8.58 23.68 -5.91
C PHE A 215 -8.39 22.60 -4.85
N THR A 216 -7.23 22.62 -4.22
CA THR A 216 -6.86 21.70 -3.14
C THR A 216 -6.38 22.52 -1.95
N ARG A 217 -6.34 21.90 -0.77
CA ARG A 217 -5.82 22.53 0.42
C ARG A 217 -4.65 21.68 0.96
N LEU A 218 -3.48 21.92 0.41
CA LEU A 218 -2.22 21.47 0.99
C LEU A 218 -1.63 22.63 1.79
N ILE A 219 -1.57 22.51 3.11
CA ILE A 219 -1.02 23.57 3.98
C ILE A 219 0.44 23.29 4.27
N VAL A 220 0.76 22.03 4.56
CA VAL A 220 2.11 21.55 4.82
C VAL A 220 2.24 20.20 4.13
N ASP A 221 3.37 20.01 3.46
CA ASP A 221 3.76 18.73 2.92
C ASP A 221 4.48 17.94 4.01
N ASN A 222 4.02 16.73 4.29
CA ASN A 222 4.63 15.86 5.29
C ASN A 222 6.08 15.53 4.95
N ASP A 223 6.43 15.41 3.68
CA ASP A 223 7.81 15.19 3.24
C ASP A 223 8.74 16.32 3.70
N THR A 224 8.24 17.55 3.75
CA THR A 224 9.00 18.69 4.28
C THR A 224 9.32 18.53 5.77
N CYS A 225 8.38 17.99 6.54
CA CYS A 225 8.57 17.72 7.97
C CYS A 225 9.43 16.48 8.19
N ASN A 226 9.20 15.43 7.42
CA ASN A 226 9.90 14.14 7.49
C ASN A 226 11.37 14.24 7.01
N ALA A 227 11.75 15.31 6.31
CA ALA A 227 13.15 15.58 5.99
C ALA A 227 14.04 15.75 7.24
N CYS A 228 13.45 16.14 8.39
CA CYS A 228 14.16 16.28 9.66
C CYS A 228 13.65 15.29 10.73
N HIS A 229 12.39 14.86 10.61
CA HIS A 229 11.74 13.91 11.52
C HIS A 229 11.51 12.64 10.73
N ASP A 230 12.03 11.52 11.13
CA ASP A 230 11.96 10.24 10.43
C ASP A 230 10.54 9.97 9.84
N VAL A 231 9.56 9.77 10.68
CA VAL A 231 8.13 9.74 10.31
C VAL A 231 7.31 10.43 11.38
N LEU A 232 6.61 11.50 11.01
CA LEU A 232 5.65 12.12 11.91
C LEU A 232 4.42 11.23 12.04
N GLY A 233 4.14 10.81 13.27
CA GLY A 233 2.98 9.99 13.58
C GLY A 233 2.06 10.68 14.59
N PHE A 234 0.76 10.78 14.27
CA PHE A 234 -0.28 11.33 15.13
C PHE A 234 -1.21 10.22 15.64
N HIS A 235 -1.94 10.49 16.73
CA HIS A 235 -2.90 9.55 17.30
C HIS A 235 -2.32 8.16 17.60
N GLY A 236 -1.15 8.12 18.25
CA GLY A 236 -0.47 6.86 18.59
C GLY A 236 0.19 6.18 17.39
N GLY A 237 0.61 6.95 16.38
CA GLY A 237 1.25 6.44 15.17
C GLY A 237 0.26 5.90 14.12
N ALA A 238 -1.05 6.10 14.34
CA ALA A 238 -2.06 5.61 13.40
C ALA A 238 -2.24 6.52 12.17
N ARG A 239 -1.70 7.72 12.19
CA ARG A 239 -1.76 8.71 11.10
C ARG A 239 -0.38 9.24 10.84
N THR A 240 0.07 9.08 9.62
CA THR A 240 1.40 9.51 9.14
C THR A 240 1.31 10.49 7.97
N ASP A 241 0.09 10.76 7.47
CA ASP A 241 -0.24 11.73 6.40
C ASP A 241 -1.20 12.81 6.90
#